data_b1cb8c48fba16817d6d45f79a0b90702
#
_entry.id   b1cb8c48fba16817d6d45f79a0b90702
#
_cell.length_a   1.000
_cell.length_b   1.000
_cell.length_c   1.000
_cell.angle_alpha   90.00
_cell.angle_beta   90.00
_cell.angle_gamma   90.00
#
_symmetry.space_group_name_H-M   'P 1'
#
loop_
_entity.id
_entity.type
_entity.pdbx_description
1 polymer ?
#
loop_
_entity_poly.entity_id
_entity_poly.type
_entity_poly.pdbx_seq_one_letter_code
_entity_poly.pdbx_strand_id
1 'polypeptide(L)'
;MRGLNVLIKKEVKELIRDPKILLGMILAPLIMFPAMGLLMNVTMRTAIEKGMEKITLTMMALDKGTYTDMLKKYLIDNGVELIEIPEKEIDIAINKSVEVGATALIVVPEEFSTNIDLGKRANLRVYSILNSISLAESAKQSRVSALLEGFSKELSMMLIERGMPERDPEVVLRPLISNYISVLRGKRIEAPPQLLFSLMTSQFMMPWLAFMVLISAANLSATSMAMEKEEKTLEVLMTLPVSRFTILLSKLAGPSIVALLASLSSIAGFKIYMDFMIF
;
A
#
# COMPACT_ATOMS: atom_id res chain seq x y z
N MET A 1 -51.17 9.43 -0.87
CA MET A 1 -49.88 9.52 -0.13
C MET A 1 -49.82 8.74 1.19
N ARG A 2 -50.93 8.65 1.98
CA ARG A 2 -50.89 7.86 3.24
C ARG A 2 -50.59 6.36 3.04
N GLY A 3 -51.05 5.72 1.98
CA GLY A 3 -50.83 4.30 1.71
C GLY A 3 -49.37 3.97 1.34
N LEU A 4 -48.65 4.84 0.61
CA LEU A 4 -47.25 4.64 0.23
C LEU A 4 -46.35 4.60 1.45
N ASN A 5 -46.48 5.55 2.38
CA ASN A 5 -45.66 5.59 3.59
C ASN A 5 -45.83 4.36 4.47
N VAL A 6 -47.05 3.82 4.55
CA VAL A 6 -47.33 2.60 5.32
C VAL A 6 -46.68 1.39 4.67
N LEU A 7 -46.75 1.27 3.33
CA LEU A 7 -46.11 0.18 2.59
C LEU A 7 -44.58 0.26 2.69
N ILE A 8 -43.96 1.44 2.51
CA ILE A 8 -42.50 1.62 2.66
C ILE A 8 -42.06 1.23 4.08
N LYS A 9 -42.78 1.70 5.11
CA LYS A 9 -42.47 1.37 6.51
C LYS A 9 -42.58 -0.13 6.79
N LYS A 10 -43.55 -0.81 6.17
CA LYS A 10 -43.68 -2.26 6.23
C LYS A 10 -42.48 -2.94 5.59
N GLU A 11 -42.11 -2.62 4.34
CA GLU A 11 -40.99 -3.19 3.60
C GLU A 11 -39.66 -3.00 4.36
N VAL A 12 -39.38 -1.78 4.81
CA VAL A 12 -38.15 -1.48 5.59
C VAL A 12 -38.13 -2.31 6.89
N LYS A 13 -39.26 -2.44 7.58
CA LYS A 13 -39.34 -3.20 8.83
C LYS A 13 -39.16 -4.71 8.61
N GLU A 14 -39.65 -5.27 7.52
CA GLU A 14 -39.44 -6.66 7.13
C GLU A 14 -37.99 -6.92 6.80
N LEU A 15 -37.36 -6.09 5.99
CA LEU A 15 -35.95 -6.20 5.61
C LEU A 15 -35.00 -6.06 6.80
N ILE A 16 -35.23 -5.10 7.70
CA ILE A 16 -34.41 -4.94 8.92
C ILE A 16 -34.60 -6.10 9.91
N ARG A 17 -35.74 -6.74 9.91
CA ARG A 17 -36.04 -7.90 10.75
C ARG A 17 -35.49 -9.21 10.20
N ASP A 18 -35.13 -9.26 8.93
CA ASP A 18 -34.51 -10.43 8.34
C ASP A 18 -33.07 -10.57 8.90
N PRO A 19 -32.78 -11.64 9.67
CA PRO A 19 -31.46 -11.83 10.26
C PRO A 19 -30.37 -11.97 9.19
N LYS A 20 -30.66 -12.46 8.01
CA LYS A 20 -29.69 -12.60 6.91
C LYS A 20 -29.25 -11.22 6.38
N ILE A 21 -30.22 -10.31 6.22
CA ILE A 21 -29.96 -8.94 5.78
C ILE A 21 -29.25 -8.16 6.86
N LEU A 22 -29.72 -8.24 8.10
CA LEU A 22 -29.11 -7.55 9.24
C LEU A 22 -27.65 -7.98 9.44
N LEU A 23 -27.40 -9.29 9.48
CA LEU A 23 -26.05 -9.84 9.68
C LEU A 23 -25.16 -9.59 8.47
N GLY A 24 -25.65 -9.88 7.25
CA GLY A 24 -24.83 -9.81 6.04
C GLY A 24 -24.57 -8.40 5.54
N MET A 25 -25.52 -7.51 5.60
CA MET A 25 -25.39 -6.17 5.00
C MET A 25 -25.01 -5.08 6.02
N ILE A 26 -25.40 -5.22 7.27
CA ILE A 26 -25.18 -4.19 8.29
C ILE A 26 -24.07 -4.59 9.26
N LEU A 27 -24.15 -5.76 9.89
CA LEU A 27 -23.19 -6.18 10.90
C LEU A 27 -21.88 -6.70 10.31
N ALA A 28 -21.93 -7.41 9.17
CA ALA A 28 -20.71 -7.97 8.58
C ALA A 28 -19.68 -6.89 8.23
N PRO A 29 -19.99 -5.79 7.53
CA PRO A 29 -19.01 -4.73 7.28
C PRO A 29 -18.49 -4.09 8.57
N LEU A 30 -19.35 -3.90 9.54
CA LEU A 30 -19.02 -3.29 10.84
C LEU A 30 -18.04 -4.13 11.67
N ILE A 31 -18.05 -5.45 11.49
CA ILE A 31 -17.15 -6.39 12.19
C ILE A 31 -15.92 -6.70 11.32
N MET A 32 -16.13 -6.95 10.02
CA MET A 32 -15.04 -7.37 9.13
C MET A 32 -13.98 -6.29 8.92
N PHE A 33 -14.37 -5.04 8.71
CA PHE A 33 -13.40 -3.97 8.52
C PHE A 33 -12.50 -3.76 9.75
N PRO A 34 -13.02 -3.64 10.99
CA PRO A 34 -12.18 -3.57 12.17
C PRO A 34 -11.30 -4.80 12.36
N ALA A 35 -11.83 -6.01 12.14
CA ALA A 35 -11.05 -7.24 12.23
C ALA A 35 -9.88 -7.25 11.21
N MET A 36 -10.14 -6.83 9.95
CA MET A 36 -9.09 -6.64 8.95
C MET A 36 -8.08 -5.57 9.36
N GLY A 37 -8.53 -4.46 9.97
CA GLY A 37 -7.66 -3.41 10.46
C GLY A 37 -6.69 -3.90 11.52
N LEU A 38 -7.18 -4.67 12.50
CA LEU A 38 -6.34 -5.31 13.51
C LEU A 38 -5.33 -6.29 12.90
N LEU A 39 -5.77 -7.14 11.97
CA LEU A 39 -4.91 -8.09 11.29
C LEU A 39 -3.81 -7.38 10.50
N MET A 40 -4.18 -6.33 9.76
CA MET A 40 -3.21 -5.52 8.99
C MET A 40 -2.25 -4.78 9.91
N ASN A 41 -2.70 -4.23 11.05
CA ASN A 41 -1.82 -3.57 12.02
C ASN A 41 -0.76 -4.54 12.55
N VAL A 42 -1.14 -5.75 12.96
CA VAL A 42 -0.21 -6.79 13.42
C VAL A 42 0.78 -7.16 12.31
N THR A 43 0.29 -7.37 11.09
CA THR A 43 1.13 -7.72 9.94
C THR A 43 2.10 -6.60 9.61
N MET A 44 1.64 -5.35 9.64
CA MET A 44 2.45 -4.17 9.38
C MET A 44 3.53 -3.97 10.44
N ARG A 45 3.20 -4.10 11.73
CA ARG A 45 4.18 -4.04 12.84
C ARG A 45 5.25 -5.11 12.68
N THR A 46 4.87 -6.34 12.44
CA THR A 46 5.82 -7.45 12.19
C THR A 46 6.71 -7.19 10.96
N ALA A 47 6.16 -6.60 9.91
CA ALA A 47 6.94 -6.23 8.72
C ALA A 47 7.93 -5.10 9.01
N ILE A 48 7.51 -4.09 9.79
CA ILE A 48 8.37 -2.98 10.23
C ILE A 48 9.48 -3.51 11.15
N GLU A 49 9.16 -4.35 12.14
CA GLU A 49 10.15 -4.97 13.02
C GLU A 49 11.21 -5.74 12.22
N LYS A 50 10.79 -6.59 11.29
CA LYS A 50 11.72 -7.29 10.37
C LYS A 50 12.50 -6.33 9.46
N GLY A 51 11.92 -5.20 9.08
CA GLY A 51 12.61 -4.14 8.34
C GLY A 51 13.62 -3.37 9.18
N MET A 52 13.44 -3.35 10.52
CA MET A 52 14.39 -2.75 11.48
C MET A 52 15.51 -3.71 11.91
N GLU A 53 15.41 -5.01 11.59
CA GLU A 53 16.52 -5.93 11.79
C GLU A 53 17.76 -5.44 11.04
N LYS A 54 18.94 -5.88 11.50
CA LYS A 54 20.21 -5.53 10.88
C LYS A 54 20.17 -5.86 9.38
N ILE A 55 20.28 -4.85 8.52
CA ILE A 55 20.30 -5.04 7.07
C ILE A 55 21.74 -5.15 6.60
N THR A 56 21.98 -6.09 5.69
CA THR A 56 23.27 -6.24 5.01
C THR A 56 23.20 -5.50 3.68
N LEU A 57 24.11 -4.56 3.46
CA LEU A 57 24.29 -3.89 2.17
C LEU A 57 25.66 -4.27 1.59
N THR A 58 25.68 -4.40 0.28
CA THR A 58 26.96 -4.54 -0.43
C THR A 58 27.27 -3.22 -1.12
N MET A 59 28.55 -2.88 -1.19
CA MET A 59 29.01 -1.66 -1.84
C MET A 59 30.13 -1.97 -2.83
N MET A 60 29.95 -1.50 -4.04
CA MET A 60 30.97 -1.43 -5.09
C MET A 60 31.39 0.04 -5.24
N ALA A 61 32.47 0.43 -4.56
CA ALA A 61 32.99 1.79 -4.61
C ALA A 61 34.09 1.90 -5.69
N LEU A 62 33.74 2.56 -6.79
CA LEU A 62 34.73 2.93 -7.83
C LEU A 62 35.44 4.24 -7.47
N ASP A 63 34.76 5.13 -6.74
CA ASP A 63 35.31 6.35 -6.15
C ASP A 63 36.04 6.04 -4.83
N LYS A 64 37.16 6.69 -4.62
CA LYS A 64 37.97 6.60 -3.38
C LYS A 64 38.07 7.94 -2.64
N GLY A 65 37.14 8.85 -2.90
CA GLY A 65 37.12 10.17 -2.31
C GLY A 65 36.49 10.21 -0.91
N THR A 66 36.68 11.34 -0.24
CA THR A 66 36.25 11.57 1.15
C THR A 66 34.74 11.33 1.35
N TYR A 67 33.93 11.68 0.38
CA TYR A 67 32.47 11.52 0.50
C TYR A 67 32.02 10.06 0.40
N THR A 68 32.77 9.22 -0.29
CA THR A 68 32.55 7.76 -0.30
C THR A 68 32.86 7.16 1.08
N ASP A 69 33.95 7.57 1.72
CA ASP A 69 34.27 7.12 3.07
C ASP A 69 33.26 7.63 4.11
N MET A 70 32.74 8.86 3.93
CA MET A 70 31.66 9.38 4.75
C MET A 70 30.39 8.57 4.60
N LEU A 71 30.01 8.18 3.37
CA LEU A 71 28.86 7.33 3.13
C LEU A 71 29.00 5.96 3.81
N LYS A 72 30.18 5.33 3.70
CA LYS A 72 30.48 4.06 4.38
C LYS A 72 30.31 4.19 5.89
N LYS A 73 30.94 5.20 6.47
CA LYS A 73 30.86 5.45 7.91
C LYS A 73 29.41 5.70 8.35
N TYR A 74 28.68 6.55 7.63
CA TYR A 74 27.29 6.85 7.93
C TYR A 74 26.44 5.57 7.93
N LEU A 75 26.58 4.69 6.94
CA LEU A 75 25.84 3.44 6.87
C LEU A 75 26.15 2.52 8.06
N ILE A 76 27.43 2.38 8.42
CA ILE A 76 27.88 1.55 9.54
C ILE A 76 27.35 2.12 10.87
N ASP A 77 27.48 3.43 11.08
CA ASP A 77 27.00 4.12 12.30
C ASP A 77 25.47 4.00 12.47
N ASN A 78 24.74 3.85 11.37
CA ASN A 78 23.28 3.60 11.36
C ASN A 78 22.90 2.09 11.38
N GLY A 79 23.82 1.22 11.78
CA GLY A 79 23.56 -0.19 12.04
C GLY A 79 23.45 -1.07 10.80
N VAL A 80 24.05 -0.64 9.69
CA VAL A 80 24.14 -1.44 8.47
C VAL A 80 25.38 -2.34 8.54
N GLU A 81 25.20 -3.60 8.18
CA GLU A 81 26.33 -4.48 7.89
C GLU A 81 26.78 -4.24 6.45
N LEU A 82 27.92 -3.56 6.28
CA LEU A 82 28.41 -3.17 4.97
C LEU A 82 29.51 -4.15 4.50
N ILE A 83 29.31 -4.77 3.35
CA ILE A 83 30.25 -5.68 2.70
C ILE A 83 30.78 -5.00 1.43
N GLU A 84 32.07 -4.72 1.38
CA GLU A 84 32.68 -4.16 0.18
C GLU A 84 32.95 -5.25 -0.85
N ILE A 85 32.58 -4.95 -2.10
CA ILE A 85 32.78 -5.84 -3.25
C ILE A 85 33.88 -5.23 -4.13
N PRO A 86 35.06 -5.89 -4.24
CA PRO A 86 36.17 -5.36 -4.99
C PRO A 86 36.03 -5.48 -6.51
N GLU A 87 35.07 -6.25 -6.98
CA GLU A 87 34.81 -6.46 -8.40
C GLU A 87 34.32 -5.17 -9.07
N LYS A 88 34.78 -4.94 -10.31
CA LYS A 88 34.36 -3.78 -11.12
C LYS A 88 33.21 -4.10 -12.07
N GLU A 89 32.87 -5.36 -12.22
CA GLU A 89 31.79 -5.82 -13.09
C GLU A 89 30.49 -5.92 -12.31
N ILE A 90 29.48 -5.19 -12.78
CA ILE A 90 28.21 -5.04 -12.07
C ILE A 90 27.46 -6.38 -11.93
N ASP A 91 27.52 -7.24 -12.96
CA ASP A 91 26.83 -8.54 -12.92
C ASP A 91 27.43 -9.48 -11.87
N ILE A 92 28.75 -9.48 -11.75
CA ILE A 92 29.43 -10.26 -10.70
C ILE A 92 29.11 -9.70 -9.32
N ALA A 93 29.10 -8.37 -9.18
CA ALA A 93 28.75 -7.72 -7.92
C ALA A 93 27.31 -8.01 -7.50
N ILE A 94 26.35 -8.01 -8.44
CA ILE A 94 24.98 -8.40 -8.16
C ILE A 94 24.89 -9.85 -7.71
N ASN A 95 25.53 -10.79 -8.40
CA ASN A 95 25.48 -12.20 -8.05
C ASN A 95 26.05 -12.45 -6.64
N LYS A 96 27.20 -11.84 -6.32
CA LYS A 96 27.76 -11.91 -4.95
C LYS A 96 26.83 -11.30 -3.91
N SER A 97 26.19 -10.20 -4.23
CA SER A 97 25.21 -9.57 -3.33
C SER A 97 24.01 -10.45 -3.06
N VAL A 98 23.55 -11.21 -4.07
CA VAL A 98 22.50 -12.24 -3.92
C VAL A 98 23.00 -13.39 -3.04
N GLU A 99 24.22 -13.89 -3.25
CA GLU A 99 24.82 -14.99 -2.49
C GLU A 99 24.94 -14.68 -1.00
N VAL A 100 25.37 -13.45 -0.65
CA VAL A 100 25.48 -13.02 0.75
C VAL A 100 24.15 -12.59 1.37
N GLY A 101 23.05 -12.64 0.61
CA GLY A 101 21.72 -12.26 1.08
C GLY A 101 21.58 -10.76 1.35
N ALA A 102 22.33 -9.92 0.64
CA ALA A 102 22.26 -8.48 0.80
C ALA A 102 20.87 -7.93 0.41
N THR A 103 20.46 -6.87 1.09
CA THR A 103 19.21 -6.16 0.77
C THR A 103 19.36 -5.30 -0.48
N ALA A 104 20.54 -4.69 -0.67
CA ALA A 104 20.83 -3.91 -1.86
C ALA A 104 22.35 -3.86 -2.11
N LEU A 105 22.71 -3.64 -3.39
CA LEU A 105 24.05 -3.28 -3.82
C LEU A 105 24.08 -1.78 -4.15
N ILE A 106 24.95 -1.03 -3.48
CA ILE A 106 25.21 0.38 -3.77
C ILE A 106 26.44 0.47 -4.65
N VAL A 107 26.31 1.06 -5.83
CA VAL A 107 27.41 1.33 -6.74
C VAL A 107 27.72 2.82 -6.70
N VAL A 108 28.92 3.15 -6.24
CA VAL A 108 29.44 4.52 -6.17
C VAL A 108 30.32 4.75 -7.41
N PRO A 109 29.92 5.62 -8.36
CA PRO A 109 30.69 5.91 -9.58
C PRO A 109 32.02 6.62 -9.27
N GLU A 110 32.98 6.57 -10.19
CA GLU A 110 34.32 7.20 -10.03
C GLU A 110 34.27 8.71 -9.82
N GLU A 111 33.24 9.39 -10.40
CA GLU A 111 33.09 10.84 -10.31
C GLU A 111 32.28 11.29 -9.08
N PHE A 112 31.93 10.40 -8.15
CA PHE A 112 31.03 10.70 -7.04
C PHE A 112 31.51 11.87 -6.19
N SER A 113 32.72 11.78 -5.62
CA SER A 113 33.31 12.84 -4.80
C SER A 113 33.63 14.09 -5.61
N THR A 114 34.13 13.93 -6.83
CA THR A 114 34.46 15.04 -7.71
C THR A 114 33.24 15.85 -8.08
N ASN A 115 32.11 15.22 -8.34
CA ASN A 115 30.85 15.91 -8.64
C ASN A 115 30.38 16.75 -7.45
N ILE A 116 30.50 16.22 -6.23
CA ILE A 116 30.14 16.96 -5.01
C ILE A 116 31.04 18.18 -4.85
N ASP A 117 32.36 18.03 -5.05
CA ASP A 117 33.31 19.16 -4.94
C ASP A 117 33.07 20.22 -6.01
N LEU A 118 32.70 19.82 -7.22
CA LEU A 118 32.36 20.73 -8.30
C LEU A 118 30.96 21.39 -8.15
N GLY A 119 30.22 21.10 -7.09
CA GLY A 119 28.86 21.60 -6.91
C GLY A 119 27.84 21.01 -7.85
N LYS A 120 28.07 19.79 -8.29
CA LYS A 120 27.11 19.02 -9.11
C LYS A 120 26.43 17.95 -8.27
N ARG A 121 25.26 17.48 -8.70
CA ARG A 121 24.62 16.33 -8.08
C ARG A 121 25.45 15.06 -8.30
N ALA A 122 25.65 14.30 -7.26
CA ALA A 122 26.32 13.01 -7.34
C ALA A 122 25.26 11.91 -7.53
N ASN A 123 25.55 10.98 -8.43
CA ASN A 123 24.68 9.87 -8.75
C ASN A 123 25.12 8.61 -8.00
N LEU A 124 24.15 7.93 -7.34
CA LEU A 124 24.32 6.59 -6.82
C LEU A 124 23.41 5.64 -7.61
N ARG A 125 23.92 4.44 -7.94
CA ARG A 125 23.10 3.37 -8.49
C ARG A 125 22.83 2.37 -7.38
N VAL A 126 21.54 2.11 -7.12
CA VAL A 126 21.10 1.20 -6.06
C VAL A 126 20.39 0.03 -6.70
N TYR A 127 21.01 -1.13 -6.65
CA TYR A 127 20.42 -2.39 -7.11
C TYR A 127 19.73 -3.03 -5.92
N SER A 128 18.43 -2.90 -5.85
CA SER A 128 17.58 -3.49 -4.81
C SER A 128 17.39 -4.97 -5.06
N ILE A 129 17.92 -5.80 -4.16
CA ILE A 129 17.83 -7.26 -4.28
C ILE A 129 16.55 -7.73 -3.59
N LEU A 130 15.65 -8.32 -4.37
CA LEU A 130 14.34 -8.77 -3.92
C LEU A 130 14.27 -10.29 -4.01
N ASN A 131 14.23 -10.97 -2.87
CA ASN A 131 14.03 -12.41 -2.80
C ASN A 131 12.57 -12.77 -3.01
N SER A 132 11.66 -11.95 -2.54
CA SER A 132 10.22 -12.09 -2.67
C SER A 132 9.55 -10.71 -2.73
N ILE A 133 8.29 -10.68 -3.18
CA ILE A 133 7.47 -9.48 -3.11
C ILE A 133 6.59 -9.61 -1.87
N SER A 134 7.06 -9.03 -0.76
CA SER A 134 6.41 -9.08 0.54
C SER A 134 6.50 -7.72 1.24
N LEU A 135 5.61 -7.49 2.22
CA LEU A 135 5.66 -6.29 3.06
C LEU A 135 6.99 -6.15 3.80
N ALA A 136 7.54 -7.25 4.30
CA ALA A 136 8.83 -7.25 4.99
C ALA A 136 9.98 -6.83 4.06
N GLU A 137 9.99 -7.33 2.83
CA GLU A 137 10.99 -6.95 1.83
C GLU A 137 10.85 -5.48 1.43
N SER A 138 9.60 -5.02 1.25
CA SER A 138 9.32 -3.59 1.00
C SER A 138 9.78 -2.70 2.16
N ALA A 139 9.61 -3.12 3.40
CA ALA A 139 10.08 -2.39 4.58
C ALA A 139 11.61 -2.28 4.61
N LYS A 140 12.34 -3.36 4.29
CA LYS A 140 13.81 -3.33 4.16
C LYS A 140 14.26 -2.35 3.08
N GLN A 141 13.63 -2.38 1.92
CA GLN A 141 13.94 -1.45 0.81
C GLN A 141 13.63 0.00 1.17
N SER A 142 12.53 0.24 1.88
CA SER A 142 12.20 1.58 2.40
C SER A 142 13.26 2.09 3.39
N ARG A 143 13.82 1.21 4.22
CA ARG A 143 14.94 1.55 5.10
C ARG A 143 16.21 1.92 4.33
N VAL A 144 16.54 1.20 3.25
CA VAL A 144 17.67 1.56 2.38
C VAL A 144 17.46 2.97 1.80
N SER A 145 16.27 3.25 1.29
CA SER A 145 15.93 4.57 0.75
C SER A 145 16.06 5.67 1.82
N ALA A 146 15.54 5.42 3.03
CA ALA A 146 15.60 6.36 4.14
C ALA A 146 17.05 6.65 4.60
N LEU A 147 17.93 5.63 4.60
CA LEU A 147 19.35 5.80 4.91
C LEU A 147 20.06 6.68 3.88
N LEU A 148 19.80 6.47 2.58
CA LEU A 148 20.41 7.28 1.53
C LEU A 148 19.88 8.71 1.52
N GLU A 149 18.59 8.91 1.78
CA GLU A 149 18.01 10.23 1.97
C GLU A 149 18.56 10.93 3.21
N GLY A 150 18.75 10.21 4.32
CA GLY A 150 19.37 10.71 5.54
C GLY A 150 20.80 11.18 5.30
N PHE A 151 21.62 10.38 4.60
CA PHE A 151 22.96 10.77 4.20
C PHE A 151 22.95 11.99 3.26
N SER A 152 22.03 12.03 2.30
CA SER A 152 21.87 13.19 1.41
C SER A 152 21.57 14.47 2.20
N LYS A 153 20.76 14.39 3.24
CA LYS A 153 20.43 15.51 4.12
C LYS A 153 21.63 15.94 4.97
N GLU A 154 22.40 15.00 5.52
CA GLU A 154 23.60 15.29 6.29
C GLU A 154 24.67 15.96 5.41
N LEU A 155 24.86 15.42 4.20
CA LEU A 155 25.73 16.03 3.20
C LEU A 155 25.27 17.44 2.83
N SER A 156 23.98 17.66 2.65
CA SER A 156 23.38 18.97 2.40
C SER A 156 23.70 19.97 3.51
N MET A 157 23.52 19.61 4.78
CA MET A 157 23.84 20.45 5.93
C MET A 157 25.32 20.81 5.96
N MET A 158 26.20 19.85 5.73
CA MET A 158 27.65 20.08 5.68
C MET A 158 28.06 21.02 4.55
N LEU A 159 27.41 20.92 3.37
CA LEU A 159 27.68 21.80 2.24
C LEU A 159 27.20 23.25 2.52
N ILE A 160 26.12 23.42 3.25
CA ILE A 160 25.61 24.72 3.71
C ILE A 160 26.59 25.35 4.72
N GLU A 161 27.04 24.58 5.71
CA GLU A 161 27.99 25.05 6.73
C GLU A 161 29.34 25.49 6.15
N ARG A 162 29.79 24.83 5.09
CA ARG A 162 31.01 25.23 4.37
C ARG A 162 30.93 26.53 3.60
N GLY A 163 29.75 27.18 3.60
CA GLY A 163 29.57 28.52 3.08
C GLY A 163 29.87 28.65 1.59
N MET A 164 29.31 27.76 0.77
CA MET A 164 29.48 27.80 -0.70
C MET A 164 28.33 28.59 -1.37
N PRO A 165 28.38 29.92 -1.44
CA PRO A 165 27.26 30.77 -1.86
C PRO A 165 26.96 30.74 -3.37
N GLU A 166 27.83 30.19 -4.19
CA GLU A 166 27.71 30.17 -5.65
C GLU A 166 27.09 28.89 -6.23
N ARG A 167 26.60 27.97 -5.38
CA ARG A 167 26.02 26.71 -5.85
C ARG A 167 24.51 26.84 -6.09
N ASP A 168 24.04 26.13 -7.09
CA ASP A 168 22.59 25.97 -7.33
C ASP A 168 21.90 25.48 -6.04
N PRO A 169 20.89 26.20 -5.52
CA PRO A 169 20.16 25.80 -4.32
C PRO A 169 19.58 24.37 -4.39
N GLU A 170 19.17 23.90 -5.58
CA GLU A 170 18.69 22.55 -5.77
C GLU A 170 19.78 21.48 -5.56
N VAL A 171 21.03 21.78 -5.94
CA VAL A 171 22.16 20.88 -5.72
C VAL A 171 22.52 20.82 -4.24
N VAL A 172 22.44 21.95 -3.54
CA VAL A 172 22.72 22.00 -2.11
C VAL A 172 21.64 21.28 -1.30
N LEU A 173 20.38 21.45 -1.65
CA LEU A 173 19.25 20.81 -0.95
C LEU A 173 19.13 19.31 -1.25
N ARG A 174 19.53 18.87 -2.45
CA ARG A 174 19.49 17.47 -2.88
C ARG A 174 20.77 17.10 -3.63
N PRO A 175 21.89 16.95 -2.91
CA PRO A 175 23.19 16.68 -3.52
C PRO A 175 23.31 15.27 -4.14
N LEU A 176 22.43 14.34 -3.72
CA LEU A 176 22.43 12.97 -4.19
C LEU A 176 21.22 12.65 -5.05
N ILE A 177 21.45 11.91 -6.11
CA ILE A 177 20.41 11.25 -6.92
C ILE A 177 20.61 9.75 -6.79
N SER A 178 19.65 9.06 -6.21
CA SER A 178 19.67 7.60 -6.09
C SER A 178 18.81 6.98 -7.19
N ASN A 179 19.45 6.30 -8.13
CA ASN A 179 18.76 5.57 -9.20
C ASN A 179 18.54 4.13 -8.75
N TYR A 180 17.28 3.74 -8.55
CA TYR A 180 16.89 2.42 -8.10
C TYR A 180 16.60 1.48 -9.27
N ILE A 181 17.23 0.32 -9.25
CA ILE A 181 17.02 -0.78 -10.18
C ILE A 181 16.71 -2.02 -9.35
N SER A 182 15.56 -2.63 -9.57
CA SER A 182 15.17 -3.83 -8.83
C SER A 182 15.79 -5.08 -9.48
N VAL A 183 16.31 -5.97 -8.66
CA VAL A 183 16.80 -7.29 -9.07
C VAL A 183 15.90 -8.34 -8.44
N LEU A 184 15.03 -8.97 -9.24
CA LEU A 184 14.14 -10.02 -8.80
C LEU A 184 14.57 -11.35 -9.40
N ARG A 185 14.97 -12.30 -8.55
CA ARG A 185 15.47 -13.62 -9.01
C ARG A 185 16.53 -13.54 -10.10
N GLY A 186 17.49 -12.62 -9.95
CA GLY A 186 18.59 -12.42 -10.90
C GLY A 186 18.24 -11.62 -12.16
N LYS A 187 16.96 -11.22 -12.36
CA LYS A 187 16.53 -10.36 -13.48
C LYS A 187 16.46 -8.91 -13.05
N ARG A 188 17.06 -8.03 -13.85
CA ARG A 188 17.01 -6.58 -13.63
C ARG A 188 15.70 -6.01 -14.16
N ILE A 189 15.07 -5.15 -13.38
CA ILE A 189 13.86 -4.42 -13.70
C ILE A 189 14.14 -2.95 -13.41
N GLU A 190 14.11 -2.09 -14.43
CA GLU A 190 14.34 -0.65 -14.28
C GLU A 190 13.12 0.03 -13.63
N ALA A 191 12.85 -0.33 -12.39
CA ALA A 191 11.80 0.25 -11.59
C ALA A 191 12.19 0.22 -10.11
N PRO A 192 11.80 1.24 -9.33
CA PRO A 192 12.01 1.23 -7.90
C PRO A 192 11.16 0.12 -7.23
N PRO A 193 11.65 -0.51 -6.16
CA PRO A 193 10.96 -1.61 -5.47
C PRO A 193 9.55 -1.26 -5.01
N GLN A 194 9.33 -0.01 -4.58
CA GLN A 194 8.04 0.49 -4.11
C GLN A 194 7.00 0.46 -5.24
N LEU A 195 7.41 0.80 -6.47
CA LEU A 195 6.52 0.76 -7.62
C LEU A 195 6.16 -0.68 -7.99
N LEU A 196 7.11 -1.62 -7.95
CA LEU A 196 6.83 -3.04 -8.18
C LEU A 196 5.85 -3.58 -7.14
N PHE A 197 6.05 -3.25 -5.86
CA PHE A 197 5.15 -3.66 -4.79
C PHE A 197 3.75 -3.08 -4.98
N SER A 198 3.62 -1.79 -5.31
CA SER A 198 2.32 -1.13 -5.52
C SER A 198 1.57 -1.70 -6.71
N LEU A 199 2.26 -1.95 -7.83
CA LEU A 199 1.66 -2.55 -9.02
C LEU A 199 1.13 -3.96 -8.72
N MET A 200 1.91 -4.80 -8.03
CA MET A 200 1.46 -6.14 -7.70
C MET A 200 0.31 -6.12 -6.70
N THR A 201 0.36 -5.27 -5.69
CA THR A 201 -0.74 -5.14 -4.73
C THR A 201 -2.02 -4.68 -5.42
N SER A 202 -1.95 -3.71 -6.33
CA SER A 202 -3.11 -3.23 -7.08
C SER A 202 -3.71 -4.28 -8.01
N GLN A 203 -2.88 -5.12 -8.64
CA GLN A 203 -3.35 -6.22 -9.48
C GLN A 203 -4.14 -7.28 -8.71
N PHE A 204 -3.86 -7.50 -7.44
CA PHE A 204 -4.64 -8.40 -6.59
C PHE A 204 -5.88 -7.72 -6.00
N MET A 205 -5.78 -6.48 -5.57
CA MET A 205 -6.88 -5.77 -4.92
C MET A 205 -8.04 -5.45 -5.87
N MET A 206 -7.77 -5.05 -7.11
CA MET A 206 -8.80 -4.67 -8.08
C MET A 206 -9.74 -5.85 -8.46
N PRO A 207 -9.23 -7.03 -8.86
CA PRO A 207 -10.09 -8.19 -9.12
C PRO A 207 -10.85 -8.65 -7.89
N TRP A 208 -10.24 -8.57 -6.70
CA TRP A 208 -10.88 -8.95 -5.45
C TRP A 208 -12.05 -8.02 -5.09
N LEU A 209 -11.87 -6.71 -5.25
CA LEU A 209 -12.95 -5.73 -5.07
C LEU A 209 -14.09 -5.95 -6.07
N ALA A 210 -13.76 -6.16 -7.36
CA ALA A 210 -14.75 -6.46 -8.38
C ALA A 210 -15.54 -7.74 -8.06
N PHE A 211 -14.85 -8.78 -7.61
CA PHE A 211 -15.46 -10.05 -7.20
C PHE A 211 -16.41 -9.86 -6.00
N MET A 212 -16.02 -9.09 -5.00
CA MET A 212 -16.87 -8.76 -3.84
C MET A 212 -18.14 -8.01 -4.25
N VAL A 213 -18.01 -7.04 -5.17
CA VAL A 213 -19.18 -6.31 -5.70
C VAL A 213 -20.10 -7.24 -6.47
N LEU A 214 -19.55 -8.12 -7.31
CA LEU A 214 -20.35 -9.08 -8.09
C LEU A 214 -21.08 -10.09 -7.19
N ILE A 215 -20.40 -10.63 -6.18
CA ILE A 215 -21.04 -11.54 -5.20
C ILE A 215 -22.13 -10.83 -4.43
N SER A 216 -21.89 -9.60 -3.99
CA SER A 216 -22.89 -8.83 -3.26
C SER A 216 -24.12 -8.55 -4.12
N ALA A 217 -23.94 -8.18 -5.38
CA ALA A 217 -25.02 -7.97 -6.33
C ALA A 217 -25.80 -9.27 -6.63
N ALA A 218 -25.09 -10.39 -6.81
CA ALA A 218 -25.70 -11.69 -7.05
C ALA A 218 -26.51 -12.16 -5.83
N ASN A 219 -25.99 -12.02 -4.63
CA ASN A 219 -26.68 -12.38 -3.39
C ASN A 219 -27.94 -11.52 -3.18
N LEU A 220 -27.85 -10.21 -3.43
CA LEU A 220 -28.99 -9.31 -3.33
C LEU A 220 -30.10 -9.69 -4.32
N SER A 221 -29.72 -9.99 -5.57
CA SER A 221 -30.66 -10.42 -6.61
C SER A 221 -31.30 -11.78 -6.29
N ALA A 222 -30.52 -12.73 -5.79
CA ALA A 222 -31.01 -14.05 -5.39
C ALA A 222 -31.98 -13.97 -4.19
N THR A 223 -31.62 -13.15 -3.19
CA THR A 223 -32.47 -12.93 -2.01
C THR A 223 -33.79 -12.24 -2.40
N SER A 224 -33.72 -11.22 -3.28
CA SER A 224 -34.93 -10.55 -3.79
C SER A 224 -35.86 -11.52 -4.54
N MET A 225 -35.29 -12.37 -5.42
CA MET A 225 -36.10 -13.38 -6.15
C MET A 225 -36.65 -14.47 -5.23
N ALA A 226 -35.88 -14.89 -4.22
CA ALA A 226 -36.37 -15.89 -3.26
C ALA A 226 -37.54 -15.37 -2.43
N MET A 227 -37.46 -14.13 -1.95
CA MET A 227 -38.55 -13.47 -1.22
C MET A 227 -39.79 -13.31 -2.06
N GLU A 228 -39.67 -12.98 -3.35
CA GLU A 228 -40.84 -12.87 -4.26
C GLU A 228 -41.53 -14.21 -4.49
N LYS A 229 -40.80 -15.34 -4.49
CA LYS A 229 -41.34 -16.68 -4.66
C LYS A 229 -41.96 -17.26 -3.39
N GLU A 230 -41.32 -17.06 -2.23
CA GLU A 230 -41.82 -17.62 -0.95
C GLU A 230 -43.13 -16.98 -0.48
N GLU A 231 -43.34 -15.72 -0.80
CA GLU A 231 -44.45 -14.98 -0.16
C GLU A 231 -45.78 -15.06 -0.90
N LYS A 232 -45.90 -15.55 -2.15
CA LYS A 232 -47.11 -15.39 -2.99
C LYS A 232 -47.73 -13.99 -2.88
N THR A 233 -46.96 -13.03 -2.39
CA THR A 233 -47.40 -11.71 -1.94
C THR A 233 -47.83 -10.82 -3.10
N LEU A 234 -47.32 -11.08 -4.31
CA LEU A 234 -47.76 -10.35 -5.51
C LEU A 234 -49.23 -10.54 -5.80
N GLU A 235 -49.79 -11.75 -5.60
CA GLU A 235 -51.21 -12.02 -5.79
C GLU A 235 -52.07 -11.31 -4.73
N VAL A 236 -51.64 -11.34 -3.47
CA VAL A 236 -52.33 -10.67 -2.36
C VAL A 236 -52.20 -9.15 -2.46
N LEU A 237 -51.06 -8.61 -2.86
CA LEU A 237 -50.85 -7.18 -3.07
C LEU A 237 -51.72 -6.62 -4.22
N MET A 238 -52.02 -7.45 -5.24
CA MET A 238 -52.87 -7.05 -6.35
C MET A 238 -54.37 -6.98 -5.97
N THR A 239 -54.75 -7.52 -4.83
CA THR A 239 -56.11 -7.41 -4.30
C THR A 239 -56.32 -6.14 -3.45
N LEU A 240 -55.29 -5.43 -3.10
CA LEU A 240 -55.39 -4.19 -2.32
C LEU A 240 -55.88 -3.01 -3.19
N PRO A 241 -56.66 -2.09 -2.63
CA PRO A 241 -57.18 -0.91 -3.34
C PRO A 241 -56.10 0.19 -3.43
N VAL A 242 -54.90 -0.17 -3.95
CA VAL A 242 -53.76 0.74 -4.16
C VAL A 242 -53.28 0.62 -5.61
N SER A 243 -52.75 1.72 -6.15
CA SER A 243 -52.22 1.69 -7.51
C SER A 243 -50.99 0.78 -7.64
N ARG A 244 -50.89 0.10 -8.80
CA ARG A 244 -49.73 -0.77 -9.11
C ARG A 244 -48.41 0.01 -8.99
N PHE A 245 -48.39 1.29 -9.34
CA PHE A 245 -47.26 2.17 -9.22
C PHE A 245 -46.84 2.39 -7.76
N THR A 246 -47.82 2.52 -6.84
CA THR A 246 -47.56 2.65 -5.40
C THR A 246 -46.88 1.40 -4.82
N ILE A 247 -47.32 0.21 -5.26
CA ILE A 247 -46.73 -1.06 -4.87
C ILE A 247 -45.27 -1.15 -5.38
N LEU A 248 -45.04 -0.86 -6.66
CA LEU A 248 -43.70 -0.88 -7.25
C LEU A 248 -42.76 0.10 -6.53
N LEU A 249 -43.25 1.32 -6.28
CA LEU A 249 -42.43 2.35 -5.62
C LEU A 249 -42.06 1.96 -4.18
N SER A 250 -43.00 1.34 -3.43
CA SER A 250 -42.68 0.87 -2.07
C SER A 250 -41.66 -0.27 -2.06
N LYS A 251 -41.74 -1.19 -3.04
CA LYS A 251 -40.80 -2.30 -3.21
C LYS A 251 -39.37 -1.85 -3.65
N LEU A 252 -39.26 -0.72 -4.32
CA LEU A 252 -37.98 -0.12 -4.64
C LEU A 252 -37.41 0.72 -3.48
N ALA A 253 -38.28 1.47 -2.80
CA ALA A 253 -37.87 2.37 -1.72
C ALA A 253 -37.39 1.61 -0.47
N GLY A 254 -38.02 0.47 -0.12
CA GLY A 254 -37.59 -0.35 1.01
C GLY A 254 -36.14 -0.80 0.94
N PRO A 255 -35.77 -1.57 -0.08
CA PRO A 255 -34.36 -1.99 -0.28
C PRO A 255 -33.38 -0.82 -0.41
N SER A 256 -33.78 0.30 -1.04
CA SER A 256 -32.92 1.49 -1.15
C SER A 256 -32.59 2.09 0.22
N ILE A 257 -33.52 2.16 1.14
CA ILE A 257 -33.31 2.64 2.51
C ILE A 257 -32.36 1.68 3.27
N VAL A 258 -32.57 0.38 3.14
CA VAL A 258 -31.69 -0.62 3.77
C VAL A 258 -30.29 -0.55 3.18
N ALA A 259 -30.14 -0.36 1.87
CA ALA A 259 -28.83 -0.18 1.23
C ALA A 259 -28.11 1.08 1.72
N LEU A 260 -28.84 2.18 1.98
CA LEU A 260 -28.25 3.38 2.61
C LEU A 260 -27.76 3.09 4.03
N LEU A 261 -28.52 2.35 4.84
CA LEU A 261 -28.09 1.95 6.18
C LEU A 261 -26.86 1.04 6.12
N ALA A 262 -26.82 0.10 5.19
CA ALA A 262 -25.66 -0.78 4.97
C ALA A 262 -24.43 0.01 4.54
N SER A 263 -24.58 1.02 3.67
CA SER A 263 -23.45 1.87 3.27
C SER A 263 -22.93 2.72 4.42
N LEU A 264 -23.79 3.25 5.27
CA LEU A 264 -23.38 3.97 6.49
C LEU A 264 -22.63 3.04 7.46
N SER A 265 -23.10 1.81 7.64
CA SER A 265 -22.41 0.79 8.43
C SER A 265 -21.03 0.47 7.87
N SER A 266 -20.92 0.34 6.54
CA SER A 266 -19.64 0.10 5.85
C SER A 266 -18.66 1.27 6.04
N ILE A 267 -19.14 2.51 5.95
CA ILE A 267 -18.35 3.72 6.19
C ILE A 267 -17.84 3.75 7.64
N ALA A 268 -18.71 3.44 8.61
CA ALA A 268 -18.31 3.38 10.01
C ALA A 268 -17.27 2.28 10.27
N GLY A 269 -17.48 1.09 9.72
CA GLY A 269 -16.51 0.00 9.80
C GLY A 269 -15.17 0.36 9.16
N PHE A 270 -15.19 0.99 7.98
CA PHE A 270 -13.99 1.44 7.29
C PHE A 270 -13.25 2.54 8.06
N LYS A 271 -13.96 3.45 8.71
CA LYS A 271 -13.33 4.43 9.59
C LYS A 271 -12.55 3.74 10.71
N ILE A 272 -13.14 2.77 11.39
CA ILE A 272 -12.46 2.02 12.45
C ILE A 272 -11.25 1.24 11.89
N TYR A 273 -11.37 0.66 10.69
CA TYR A 273 -10.24 0.06 9.97
C TYR A 273 -9.07 1.04 9.81
N MET A 274 -9.38 2.27 9.34
CA MET A 274 -8.36 3.31 9.16
C MET A 274 -7.73 3.73 10.48
N ASP A 275 -8.51 3.85 11.56
CA ASP A 275 -8.00 4.18 12.89
C ASP A 275 -6.99 3.12 13.38
N PHE A 276 -7.23 1.83 13.13
CA PHE A 276 -6.28 0.75 13.44
C PHE A 276 -5.03 0.75 12.54
N MET A 277 -5.10 1.32 11.34
CA MET A 277 -3.94 1.40 10.43
C MET A 277 -2.99 2.54 10.79
N ILE A 278 -3.49 3.59 11.44
CA ILE A 278 -2.72 4.81 11.77
C ILE A 278 -2.01 4.68 13.12
N PHE A 279 -2.53 3.86 14.05
CA PHE A 279 -1.97 3.60 15.38
C PHE A 279 -1.35 2.20 15.47
#